data_f103afe7ad621573a8bb13b8f091dbc7
#
_entry.id   f103afe7ad621573a8bb13b8f091dbc7
#
_cell.length_a   1.000
_cell.length_b   1.000
_cell.length_c   1.000
_cell.angle_alpha   90.00
_cell.angle_beta   90.00
_cell.angle_gamma   90.00
#
_symmetry.space_group_name_H-M   'P 1'
#
loop_
_entity.id
_entity.type
_entity.pdbx_description
1 polymer ?
#
loop_
_entity_poly.entity_id
_entity_poly.type
_entity_poly.pdbx_seq_one_letter_code
_entity_poly.pdbx_strand_id
1 'polypeptide(L)'
;VAPQYADVEIEASLDIEGTSKSPDYTFKVGSERKFFVEAKKPAVNIRYDIHPAFQLRRYAWNAHLPISILTDFEEFAVYNCMAKPGPKETAATARDLFYLYTDYIEKWDEIAAIFSRDAVWKGALDRFAASSKGRKGTTEVDDEFLKDMNNWRVLLARNIALRNPRVEDEQQLNYAVQITLDRIIFLRICEDRGIEPEEQLKTLSNQPGVYAGLLNLFRHADLKYNSGLFNFTHDKDDNTPPDTFTPSLTID
;
A
#
# COMPACT_ATOMS: atom_id res chain seq x y z
N VAL A 1 11.55 -24.54 0.25
CA VAL A 1 11.23 -23.92 -1.06
C VAL A 1 12.53 -23.75 -1.81
N ALA A 2 12.59 -24.14 -3.08
CA ALA A 2 13.79 -23.93 -3.88
C ALA A 2 14.04 -22.40 -4.00
N PRO A 3 15.31 -21.92 -3.95
CA PRO A 3 15.63 -20.50 -3.92
C PRO A 3 14.98 -19.67 -5.05
N GLN A 4 14.75 -20.30 -6.21
CA GLN A 4 14.11 -19.64 -7.35
C GLN A 4 12.63 -19.31 -7.17
N TYR A 5 11.96 -19.88 -6.16
CA TYR A 5 10.55 -19.60 -5.85
C TYR A 5 10.38 -18.76 -4.58
N ALA A 6 11.49 -18.26 -4.00
CA ALA A 6 11.43 -17.43 -2.79
C ALA A 6 10.68 -16.10 -3.01
N ASP A 7 10.61 -15.65 -4.28
CA ASP A 7 9.97 -14.39 -4.67
C ASP A 7 8.47 -14.56 -5.01
N VAL A 8 7.90 -15.77 -4.84
CA VAL A 8 6.50 -16.06 -5.17
C VAL A 8 5.78 -16.68 -3.98
N GLU A 9 4.69 -16.08 -3.56
CA GLU A 9 3.74 -16.63 -2.58
C GLU A 9 2.47 -17.07 -3.29
N ILE A 10 1.98 -18.27 -2.93
CA ILE A 10 0.73 -18.83 -3.46
C ILE A 10 -0.37 -18.56 -2.44
N GLU A 11 -1.52 -18.07 -2.89
CA GLU A 11 -2.71 -17.77 -2.08
C GLU A 11 -2.41 -16.95 -0.81
N ALA A 12 -1.49 -15.97 -0.93
CA ALA A 12 -1.14 -15.10 0.19
C ALA A 12 -2.37 -14.31 0.69
N SER A 13 -2.69 -14.46 1.95
CA SER A 13 -3.85 -13.80 2.54
C SER A 13 -3.70 -12.27 2.56
N LEU A 14 -4.73 -11.57 2.12
CA LEU A 14 -4.86 -10.13 2.13
C LEU A 14 -6.14 -9.74 2.88
N ASP A 15 -6.05 -8.73 3.72
CA ASP A 15 -7.25 -8.11 4.28
C ASP A 15 -7.75 -7.04 3.30
N ILE A 16 -8.93 -7.28 2.73
CA ILE A 16 -9.57 -6.35 1.81
C ILE A 16 -10.92 -5.99 2.39
N GLU A 17 -11.05 -4.75 2.85
CA GLU A 17 -12.28 -4.20 3.43
C GLU A 17 -12.83 -5.09 4.58
N GLY A 18 -11.94 -5.61 5.46
CA GLY A 18 -12.30 -6.47 6.58
C GLY A 18 -12.64 -7.92 6.21
N THR A 19 -12.34 -8.33 4.97
CA THR A 19 -12.53 -9.71 4.51
C THR A 19 -11.19 -10.28 4.02
N SER A 20 -10.80 -11.45 4.53
CA SER A 20 -9.62 -12.15 4.03
C SER A 20 -9.88 -12.64 2.61
N LYS A 21 -9.00 -12.24 1.70
CA LYS A 21 -8.97 -12.63 0.29
C LYS A 21 -7.53 -13.00 -0.09
N SER A 22 -7.38 -13.83 -1.11
CA SER A 22 -6.06 -14.25 -1.57
C SER A 22 -6.02 -14.20 -3.09
N PRO A 23 -5.07 -13.45 -3.69
CA PRO A 23 -4.74 -13.63 -5.09
C PRO A 23 -4.07 -15.00 -5.28
N ASP A 24 -4.18 -15.58 -6.47
CA ASP A 24 -3.58 -16.89 -6.72
C ASP A 24 -2.06 -16.87 -6.54
N TYR A 25 -1.39 -15.81 -7.03
CA TYR A 25 0.06 -15.63 -6.85
C TYR A 25 0.40 -14.19 -6.50
N THR A 26 1.31 -14.03 -5.54
CA THR A 26 1.93 -12.76 -5.16
C THR A 26 3.42 -12.79 -5.49
N PHE A 27 3.87 -11.90 -6.34
CA PHE A 27 5.29 -11.76 -6.70
C PHE A 27 5.93 -10.64 -5.89
N LYS A 28 7.15 -10.92 -5.37
CA LYS A 28 7.87 -10.03 -4.44
C LYS A 28 9.32 -9.82 -4.86
N VAL A 29 9.88 -8.72 -4.39
CA VAL A 29 11.32 -8.47 -4.36
C VAL A 29 11.71 -8.25 -2.91
N GLY A 30 12.34 -9.24 -2.30
CA GLY A 30 12.53 -9.26 -0.84
C GLY A 30 11.18 -9.33 -0.12
N SER A 31 10.90 -8.38 0.77
CA SER A 31 9.60 -8.27 1.47
C SER A 31 8.55 -7.46 0.70
N GLU A 32 8.96 -6.75 -0.36
CA GLU A 32 8.08 -5.85 -1.11
C GLU A 32 7.26 -6.61 -2.15
N ARG A 33 5.93 -6.54 -2.06
CA ARG A 33 5.02 -7.05 -3.10
C ARG A 33 5.13 -6.17 -4.35
N LYS A 34 5.29 -6.79 -5.52
CA LYS A 34 5.42 -6.08 -6.80
C LYS A 34 4.17 -6.16 -7.67
N PHE A 35 3.57 -7.33 -7.78
CA PHE A 35 2.32 -7.52 -8.52
C PHE A 35 1.63 -8.83 -8.14
N PHE A 36 0.34 -8.90 -8.42
CA PHE A 36 -0.44 -10.13 -8.34
C PHE A 36 -0.61 -10.77 -9.72
N VAL A 37 -0.75 -12.07 -9.73
CA VAL A 37 -1.26 -12.82 -10.87
C VAL A 37 -2.51 -13.58 -10.41
N GLU A 38 -3.61 -13.34 -11.10
CA GLU A 38 -4.86 -14.07 -10.95
C GLU A 38 -5.01 -15.01 -12.14
N ALA A 39 -5.11 -16.31 -11.87
CA ALA A 39 -5.24 -17.35 -12.87
C ALA A 39 -6.70 -17.83 -12.95
N LYS A 40 -7.24 -17.87 -14.15
CA LYS A 40 -8.59 -18.38 -14.39
C LYS A 40 -8.55 -19.65 -15.24
N LYS A 41 -9.62 -20.43 -15.16
CA LYS A 41 -9.79 -21.58 -16.06
C LYS A 41 -10.01 -21.08 -17.49
N PRO A 42 -9.55 -21.78 -18.54
CA PRO A 42 -9.75 -21.37 -19.94
C PRO A 42 -11.23 -21.17 -20.36
N ALA A 43 -12.17 -21.72 -19.60
CA ALA A 43 -13.61 -21.49 -19.83
C ALA A 43 -14.09 -20.11 -19.39
N VAL A 44 -13.28 -19.32 -18.68
CA VAL A 44 -13.60 -17.95 -18.24
C VAL A 44 -13.11 -16.98 -19.30
N ASN A 45 -14.01 -16.24 -19.90
CA ASN A 45 -13.67 -15.25 -20.92
C ASN A 45 -13.10 -13.97 -20.27
N ILE A 46 -11.79 -13.91 -20.04
CA ILE A 46 -11.14 -12.77 -19.40
C ILE A 46 -11.06 -11.54 -20.30
N ARG A 47 -11.28 -11.70 -21.61
CA ARG A 47 -11.27 -10.60 -22.58
C ARG A 47 -12.47 -9.66 -22.43
N TYR A 48 -13.65 -10.23 -22.14
CA TYR A 48 -14.93 -9.50 -22.14
C TYR A 48 -15.65 -9.53 -20.79
N ASP A 49 -15.42 -10.54 -19.93
CA ASP A 49 -16.00 -10.59 -18.59
C ASP A 49 -15.26 -9.62 -17.66
N ILE A 50 -16.03 -8.67 -17.13
CA ILE A 50 -15.50 -7.67 -16.20
C ILE A 50 -15.12 -8.25 -14.84
N HIS A 51 -15.80 -9.31 -14.38
CA HIS A 51 -15.67 -9.78 -13.00
C HIS A 51 -14.24 -10.18 -12.61
N PRO A 52 -13.48 -10.96 -13.42
CA PRO A 52 -12.10 -11.29 -13.12
C PRO A 52 -11.18 -10.05 -13.07
N ALA A 53 -11.35 -9.14 -14.03
CA ALA A 53 -10.57 -7.90 -14.10
C ALA A 53 -10.86 -6.98 -12.92
N PHE A 54 -12.14 -6.84 -12.54
CA PHE A 54 -12.56 -6.06 -11.39
C PHE A 54 -12.01 -6.64 -10.08
N GLN A 55 -12.06 -7.97 -9.92
CA GLN A 55 -11.52 -8.68 -8.76
C GLN A 55 -10.03 -8.41 -8.61
N LEU A 56 -9.23 -8.66 -9.65
CA LEU A 56 -7.79 -8.45 -9.66
C LEU A 56 -7.43 -7.00 -9.33
N ARG A 57 -8.04 -6.05 -10.05
CA ARG A 57 -7.77 -4.62 -9.86
C ARG A 57 -8.14 -4.14 -8.46
N ARG A 58 -9.25 -4.64 -7.88
CA ARG A 58 -9.63 -4.33 -6.49
C ARG A 58 -8.59 -4.85 -5.50
N TYR A 59 -8.09 -6.06 -5.69
CA TYR A 59 -7.04 -6.62 -4.83
C TYR A 59 -5.74 -5.81 -4.93
N ALA A 60 -5.28 -5.54 -6.14
CA ALA A 60 -4.05 -4.80 -6.39
C ALA A 60 -4.14 -3.35 -5.88
N TRP A 61 -5.28 -2.68 -6.08
CA TRP A 61 -5.49 -1.32 -5.59
C TRP A 61 -5.45 -1.25 -4.05
N ASN A 62 -6.12 -2.18 -3.35
CA ASN A 62 -6.07 -2.24 -1.89
C ASN A 62 -4.65 -2.57 -1.35
N ALA A 63 -3.86 -3.31 -2.12
CA ALA A 63 -2.46 -3.63 -1.79
C ALA A 63 -1.47 -2.56 -2.28
N HIS A 64 -1.96 -1.45 -2.85
CA HIS A 64 -1.17 -0.36 -3.43
C HIS A 64 -0.20 -0.79 -4.54
N LEU A 65 -0.56 -1.83 -5.28
CA LEU A 65 0.24 -2.33 -6.40
C LEU A 65 -0.16 -1.61 -7.69
N PRO A 66 0.80 -1.04 -8.43
CA PRO A 66 0.49 -0.26 -9.63
C PRO A 66 0.04 -1.11 -10.81
N ILE A 67 0.49 -2.36 -10.88
CA ILE A 67 0.26 -3.29 -11.99
C ILE A 67 -0.09 -4.67 -11.44
N SER A 68 -0.97 -5.40 -12.13
CA SER A 68 -1.22 -6.83 -11.88
C SER A 68 -1.67 -7.54 -13.15
N ILE A 69 -1.59 -8.86 -13.14
CA ILE A 69 -1.77 -9.71 -14.31
C ILE A 69 -2.98 -10.63 -14.12
N LEU A 70 -3.84 -10.69 -15.12
CA LEU A 70 -4.92 -11.66 -15.24
C LEU A 70 -4.62 -12.60 -16.41
N THR A 71 -4.70 -13.89 -16.20
CA THR A 71 -4.44 -14.88 -17.24
C THR A 71 -5.33 -16.12 -17.07
N ASP A 72 -5.67 -16.75 -18.18
CA ASP A 72 -6.23 -18.12 -18.23
C ASP A 72 -5.33 -19.06 -19.04
N PHE A 73 -4.08 -18.64 -19.26
CA PHE A 73 -3.06 -19.23 -20.11
C PHE A 73 -3.28 -18.97 -21.61
N GLU A 74 -4.49 -18.98 -22.12
CA GLU A 74 -4.78 -18.63 -23.53
C GLU A 74 -4.68 -17.12 -23.74
N GLU A 75 -5.00 -16.34 -22.72
CA GLU A 75 -4.97 -14.89 -22.70
C GLU A 75 -4.10 -14.38 -21.55
N PHE A 76 -3.33 -13.34 -21.81
CA PHE A 76 -2.47 -12.66 -20.84
C PHE A 76 -2.78 -11.17 -20.85
N ALA A 77 -3.37 -10.67 -19.78
CA ALA A 77 -3.81 -9.30 -19.65
C ALA A 77 -3.08 -8.60 -18.51
N VAL A 78 -2.51 -7.44 -18.78
CA VAL A 78 -1.84 -6.58 -17.79
C VAL A 78 -2.73 -5.38 -17.51
N TYR A 79 -3.04 -5.17 -16.23
CA TYR A 79 -3.90 -4.11 -15.77
C TYR A 79 -3.13 -3.06 -14.97
N ASN A 80 -3.41 -1.80 -15.26
CA ASN A 80 -3.07 -0.69 -14.40
C ASN A 80 -4.04 -0.69 -13.21
N CYS A 81 -3.48 -0.72 -12.00
CA CYS A 81 -4.24 -0.83 -10.76
C CYS A 81 -4.13 0.41 -9.87
N MET A 82 -3.58 1.52 -10.41
CA MET A 82 -3.40 2.78 -9.67
C MET A 82 -4.72 3.50 -9.37
N ALA A 83 -5.82 3.14 -10.06
CA ALA A 83 -7.13 3.70 -9.80
C ALA A 83 -8.07 2.65 -9.22
N LYS A 84 -8.90 3.06 -8.24
CA LYS A 84 -9.96 2.21 -7.69
C LYS A 84 -10.95 1.80 -8.79
N PRO A 85 -11.19 0.50 -9.01
CA PRO A 85 -12.14 0.05 -10.03
C PRO A 85 -13.57 0.48 -9.68
N GLY A 86 -14.30 0.97 -10.68
CA GLY A 86 -15.65 1.48 -10.54
C GLY A 86 -16.72 0.56 -11.14
N PRO A 87 -18.01 0.74 -10.77
CA PRO A 87 -19.10 -0.17 -11.17
C PRO A 87 -19.52 -0.03 -12.65
N LYS A 88 -19.06 0.99 -13.37
CA LYS A 88 -19.42 1.25 -14.77
C LYS A 88 -18.30 0.92 -15.77
N GLU A 89 -17.28 0.21 -15.31
CA GLU A 89 -16.13 -0.15 -16.14
C GLU A 89 -16.42 -1.39 -16.99
N THR A 90 -15.52 -1.67 -17.91
CA THR A 90 -15.53 -2.88 -18.76
C THR A 90 -14.25 -3.69 -18.50
N ALA A 91 -14.21 -4.93 -19.00
CA ALA A 91 -13.01 -5.76 -18.91
C ALA A 91 -11.76 -5.13 -19.59
N ALA A 92 -11.95 -4.20 -20.52
CA ALA A 92 -10.87 -3.50 -21.20
C ALA A 92 -10.40 -2.23 -20.45
N THR A 93 -11.14 -1.80 -19.41
CA THR A 93 -10.77 -0.60 -18.64
C THR A 93 -9.45 -0.82 -17.90
N ALA A 94 -8.52 0.12 -18.05
CA ALA A 94 -7.18 0.08 -17.45
C ALA A 94 -6.34 -1.15 -17.85
N ARG A 95 -6.67 -1.82 -18.95
CA ARG A 95 -5.88 -2.91 -19.51
C ARG A 95 -4.79 -2.32 -20.40
N ASP A 96 -3.55 -2.39 -19.96
CA ASP A 96 -2.39 -1.81 -20.66
C ASP A 96 -1.85 -2.74 -21.75
N LEU A 97 -1.79 -4.05 -21.48
CA LEU A 97 -1.33 -5.07 -22.44
C LEU A 97 -2.34 -6.22 -22.51
N PHE A 98 -2.43 -6.82 -23.67
CA PHE A 98 -3.25 -8.01 -23.91
C PHE A 98 -2.63 -8.85 -25.02
N TYR A 99 -2.29 -10.10 -24.70
CA TYR A 99 -1.70 -11.06 -25.62
C TYR A 99 -2.51 -12.35 -25.62
N LEU A 100 -2.61 -12.98 -26.77
CA LEU A 100 -3.07 -14.35 -26.94
C LEU A 100 -1.87 -15.31 -26.85
N TYR A 101 -2.13 -16.56 -26.50
CA TYR A 101 -1.06 -17.56 -26.45
C TYR A 101 -0.32 -17.71 -27.81
N THR A 102 -0.99 -17.43 -28.92
CA THR A 102 -0.40 -17.40 -30.27
C THR A 102 0.67 -16.30 -30.43
N ASP A 103 0.58 -15.24 -29.63
CA ASP A 103 1.48 -14.10 -29.68
C ASP A 103 2.72 -14.32 -28.80
N TYR A 104 2.71 -15.29 -27.87
CA TYR A 104 3.73 -15.44 -26.85
C TYR A 104 5.13 -15.62 -27.41
N ILE A 105 5.29 -16.40 -28.50
CA ILE A 105 6.60 -16.61 -29.11
C ILE A 105 7.14 -15.31 -29.71
N GLU A 106 6.31 -14.60 -30.45
CA GLU A 106 6.70 -13.32 -31.09
C GLU A 106 6.92 -12.21 -30.06
N LYS A 107 6.10 -12.18 -28.99
CA LYS A 107 6.11 -11.16 -27.95
C LYS A 107 6.92 -11.52 -26.70
N TRP A 108 7.60 -12.67 -26.73
CA TRP A 108 8.34 -13.17 -25.57
C TRP A 108 9.35 -12.17 -25.01
N ASP A 109 10.14 -11.55 -25.88
CA ASP A 109 11.15 -10.60 -25.45
C ASP A 109 10.53 -9.35 -24.79
N GLU A 110 9.37 -8.90 -25.28
CA GLU A 110 8.63 -7.79 -24.71
C GLU A 110 8.08 -8.15 -23.32
N ILE A 111 7.47 -9.32 -23.20
CA ILE A 111 6.93 -9.84 -21.92
C ILE A 111 8.08 -10.05 -20.92
N ALA A 112 9.15 -10.70 -21.34
CA ALA A 112 10.29 -11.02 -20.48
C ALA A 112 11.05 -9.75 -20.03
N ALA A 113 11.14 -8.74 -20.88
CA ALA A 113 11.78 -7.46 -20.54
C ALA A 113 11.09 -6.72 -19.40
N ILE A 114 9.81 -7.00 -19.13
CA ILE A 114 9.03 -6.37 -18.06
C ILE A 114 8.88 -7.32 -16.87
N PHE A 115 8.50 -8.59 -17.09
CA PHE A 115 7.99 -9.50 -16.07
C PHE A 115 8.95 -10.64 -15.72
N SER A 116 10.10 -10.82 -16.41
CA SER A 116 11.08 -11.80 -15.96
C SER A 116 11.62 -11.41 -14.59
N ARG A 117 12.02 -12.42 -13.79
CA ARG A 117 12.60 -12.21 -12.47
C ARG A 117 13.70 -11.15 -12.48
N ASP A 118 14.66 -11.29 -13.37
CA ASP A 118 15.79 -10.36 -13.47
C ASP A 118 15.38 -8.94 -13.88
N ALA A 119 14.38 -8.81 -14.76
CA ALA A 119 13.86 -7.51 -15.17
C ALA A 119 13.14 -6.80 -14.00
N VAL A 120 12.30 -7.53 -13.25
CA VAL A 120 11.60 -7.00 -12.06
C VAL A 120 12.60 -6.56 -11.00
N TRP A 121 13.61 -7.38 -10.71
CA TRP A 121 14.68 -7.02 -9.78
C TRP A 121 15.47 -5.77 -10.19
N LYS A 122 15.58 -5.51 -11.50
CA LYS A 122 16.20 -4.30 -12.07
C LYS A 122 15.24 -3.12 -12.21
N GLY A 123 14.03 -3.20 -11.66
CA GLY A 123 13.03 -2.13 -11.66
C GLY A 123 12.33 -1.92 -13.01
N ALA A 124 12.29 -2.92 -13.90
CA ALA A 124 11.61 -2.80 -15.19
C ALA A 124 10.11 -2.64 -15.03
N LEU A 125 9.49 -3.36 -14.07
CA LEU A 125 8.08 -3.24 -13.73
C LEU A 125 7.72 -1.82 -13.25
N ASP A 126 8.56 -1.23 -12.40
CA ASP A 126 8.33 0.11 -11.85
C ASP A 126 8.41 1.17 -12.96
N ARG A 127 9.35 1.01 -13.91
CA ARG A 127 9.43 1.89 -15.10
C ARG A 127 8.23 1.72 -16.03
N PHE A 128 7.77 0.49 -16.23
CA PHE A 128 6.57 0.22 -17.03
C PHE A 128 5.34 0.86 -16.39
N ALA A 129 5.12 0.69 -15.09
CA ALA A 129 4.05 1.32 -14.34
C ALA A 129 4.10 2.86 -14.43
N ALA A 130 5.29 3.45 -14.32
CA ALA A 130 5.48 4.90 -14.45
C ALA A 130 5.14 5.41 -15.87
N SER A 131 5.41 4.63 -16.92
CA SER A 131 5.06 4.98 -18.31
C SER A 131 3.55 4.91 -18.59
N SER A 132 2.82 4.15 -17.79
CA SER A 132 1.35 4.01 -17.87
C SER A 132 0.59 5.13 -17.13
N LYS A 133 1.29 5.98 -16.37
CA LYS A 133 0.71 7.16 -15.73
C LYS A 133 0.12 8.11 -16.79
N GLY A 134 -1.15 8.48 -16.60
CA GLY A 134 -1.85 9.45 -17.48
C GLY A 134 -2.68 8.83 -18.61
N ARG A 135 -2.79 7.51 -18.75
CA ARG A 135 -3.78 6.90 -19.64
C ARG A 135 -5.20 7.08 -19.06
N LYS A 136 -6.16 7.46 -19.88
CA LYS A 136 -7.55 7.77 -19.47
C LYS A 136 -8.13 6.65 -18.58
N GLY A 137 -8.57 7.03 -17.37
CA GLY A 137 -9.21 6.13 -16.41
C GLY A 137 -8.45 5.95 -15.10
N THR A 138 -7.27 6.54 -14.94
CA THR A 138 -6.52 6.56 -13.69
C THR A 138 -6.76 7.86 -12.93
N THR A 139 -7.52 7.80 -11.85
CA THR A 139 -7.34 8.78 -10.76
C THR A 139 -5.98 8.46 -10.15
N GLU A 140 -5.08 9.43 -10.08
CA GLU A 140 -3.75 9.17 -9.54
C GLU A 140 -3.88 8.67 -8.09
N VAL A 141 -3.09 7.66 -7.73
CA VAL A 141 -2.99 7.15 -6.33
C VAL A 141 -2.75 8.32 -5.37
N ASP A 142 -2.00 9.32 -5.84
CA ASP A 142 -1.70 10.53 -5.07
C ASP A 142 -2.97 11.33 -4.72
N ASP A 143 -3.95 11.44 -5.63
CA ASP A 143 -5.20 12.18 -5.37
C ASP A 143 -6.10 11.44 -4.36
N GLU A 144 -6.20 10.11 -4.45
CA GLU A 144 -6.98 9.32 -3.50
C GLU A 144 -6.29 9.29 -2.14
N PHE A 145 -4.97 9.14 -2.12
CA PHE A 145 -4.17 9.22 -0.89
C PHE A 145 -4.31 10.61 -0.22
N LEU A 146 -4.30 11.68 -0.99
CA LEU A 146 -4.51 13.03 -0.45
C LEU A 146 -5.91 13.21 0.15
N LYS A 147 -6.95 12.61 -0.46
CA LYS A 147 -8.30 12.61 0.11
C LYS A 147 -8.36 11.84 1.42
N ASP A 148 -7.77 10.65 1.46
CA ASP A 148 -7.70 9.83 2.67
C ASP A 148 -6.92 10.54 3.77
N MET A 149 -5.78 11.14 3.46
CA MET A 149 -5.00 11.97 4.39
C MET A 149 -5.82 13.12 4.96
N ASN A 150 -6.56 13.83 4.12
CA ASN A 150 -7.43 14.92 4.58
C ASN A 150 -8.55 14.41 5.48
N ASN A 151 -9.15 13.27 5.16
CA ASN A 151 -10.15 12.64 6.01
C ASN A 151 -9.58 12.24 7.38
N TRP A 152 -8.41 11.62 7.40
CA TRP A 152 -7.74 11.24 8.66
C TRP A 152 -7.39 12.47 9.50
N ARG A 153 -6.91 13.55 8.88
CA ARG A 153 -6.66 14.83 9.58
C ARG A 153 -7.92 15.35 10.26
N VAL A 154 -9.05 15.39 9.55
CA VAL A 154 -10.32 15.87 10.09
C VAL A 154 -10.82 14.99 11.23
N LEU A 155 -10.77 13.66 11.06
CA LEU A 155 -11.19 12.70 12.09
C LEU A 155 -10.34 12.81 13.35
N LEU A 156 -9.01 12.86 13.19
CA LEU A 156 -8.07 12.99 14.29
C LEU A 156 -8.22 14.33 15.00
N ALA A 157 -8.32 15.43 14.25
CA ALA A 157 -8.53 16.76 14.81
C ALA A 157 -9.81 16.82 15.66
N ARG A 158 -10.91 16.25 15.14
CA ARG A 158 -12.18 16.17 15.88
C ARG A 158 -12.05 15.33 17.15
N ASN A 159 -11.36 14.19 17.07
CA ASN A 159 -11.16 13.31 18.21
C ASN A 159 -10.34 14.02 19.31
N ILE A 160 -9.22 14.65 18.94
CA ILE A 160 -8.38 15.40 19.88
C ILE A 160 -9.17 16.56 20.52
N ALA A 161 -9.82 17.39 19.73
CA ALA A 161 -10.56 18.55 20.23
C ALA A 161 -11.68 18.17 21.22
N LEU A 162 -12.41 17.08 20.96
CA LEU A 162 -13.50 16.63 21.83
C LEU A 162 -13.01 16.06 23.17
N ARG A 163 -11.82 15.43 23.18
CA ARG A 163 -11.31 14.74 24.38
C ARG A 163 -10.32 15.56 25.20
N ASN A 164 -9.80 16.64 24.62
CA ASN A 164 -8.80 17.48 25.26
C ASN A 164 -9.25 18.94 25.33
N PRO A 165 -10.16 19.30 26.23
CA PRO A 165 -10.69 20.67 26.34
C PRO A 165 -9.64 21.75 26.61
N ARG A 166 -8.42 21.34 26.98
CA ARG A 166 -7.29 22.27 27.22
C ARG A 166 -6.55 22.66 25.92
N VAL A 167 -6.83 22.00 24.80
CA VAL A 167 -6.30 22.31 23.49
C VAL A 167 -7.21 23.36 22.85
N GLU A 168 -7.05 24.61 23.27
CA GLU A 168 -7.87 25.74 22.78
C GLU A 168 -7.25 26.44 21.58
N ASP A 169 -5.94 26.26 21.37
CA ASP A 169 -5.18 26.88 20.28
C ASP A 169 -5.21 26.00 19.03
N GLU A 170 -5.64 26.59 17.91
CA GLU A 170 -5.66 25.96 16.59
C GLU A 170 -4.27 25.49 16.15
N GLN A 171 -3.21 26.23 16.51
CA GLN A 171 -1.83 25.85 16.16
C GLN A 171 -1.41 24.57 16.90
N GLN A 172 -1.75 24.44 18.18
CA GLN A 172 -1.48 23.23 18.96
C GLN A 172 -2.26 22.04 18.42
N LEU A 173 -3.53 22.23 18.04
CA LEU A 173 -4.35 21.17 17.44
C LEU A 173 -3.75 20.71 16.11
N ASN A 174 -3.40 21.64 15.24
CA ASN A 174 -2.80 21.32 13.95
C ASN A 174 -1.44 20.62 14.10
N TYR A 175 -0.62 21.06 15.04
CA TYR A 175 0.64 20.39 15.38
C TYR A 175 0.41 18.95 15.84
N ALA A 176 -0.50 18.75 16.80
CA ALA A 176 -0.81 17.40 17.33
C ALA A 176 -1.27 16.44 16.23
N VAL A 177 -2.16 16.92 15.36
CA VAL A 177 -2.66 16.13 14.22
C VAL A 177 -1.54 15.79 13.25
N GLN A 178 -0.77 16.80 12.82
CA GLN A 178 0.29 16.60 11.84
C GLN A 178 1.36 15.63 12.34
N ILE A 179 1.91 15.90 13.53
CA ILE A 179 3.00 15.11 14.07
C ILE A 179 2.58 13.65 14.34
N THR A 180 1.33 13.44 14.79
CA THR A 180 0.80 12.10 15.02
C THR A 180 0.69 11.31 13.72
N LEU A 181 0.15 11.91 12.66
CA LEU A 181 0.04 11.29 11.34
C LEU A 181 1.42 11.02 10.73
N ASP A 182 2.34 11.98 10.81
CA ASP A 182 3.69 11.81 10.27
C ASP A 182 4.43 10.64 10.94
N ARG A 183 4.28 10.48 12.25
CA ARG A 183 4.84 9.35 13.01
C ARG A 183 4.25 8.01 12.59
N ILE A 184 2.93 7.94 12.40
CA ILE A 184 2.25 6.72 11.94
C ILE A 184 2.71 6.35 10.53
N ILE A 185 2.75 7.34 9.61
CA ILE A 185 3.20 7.14 8.23
C ILE A 185 4.65 6.67 8.19
N PHE A 186 5.53 7.28 8.98
CA PHE A 186 6.93 6.87 9.08
C PHE A 186 7.05 5.39 9.51
N LEU A 187 6.35 4.99 10.59
CA LEU A 187 6.36 3.60 11.03
C LEU A 187 5.79 2.65 9.99
N ARG A 188 4.71 3.06 9.30
CA ARG A 188 4.13 2.25 8.22
C ARG A 188 5.12 2.04 7.07
N ILE A 189 5.84 3.09 6.68
CA ILE A 189 6.90 2.98 5.66
C ILE A 189 8.02 2.04 6.13
N CYS A 190 8.38 2.08 7.42
CA CYS A 190 9.38 1.18 7.99
C CYS A 190 8.91 -0.28 7.99
N GLU A 191 7.63 -0.55 8.29
CA GLU A 191 7.04 -1.89 8.16
C GLU A 191 7.08 -2.37 6.70
N ASP A 192 6.60 -1.55 5.75
CA ASP A 192 6.54 -1.90 4.33
C ASP A 192 7.93 -2.17 3.73
N ARG A 193 8.98 -1.58 4.30
CA ARG A 193 10.37 -1.80 3.90
C ARG A 193 11.09 -2.89 4.69
N GLY A 194 10.41 -3.58 5.60
CA GLY A 194 11.00 -4.61 6.44
C GLY A 194 12.04 -4.10 7.44
N ILE A 195 12.05 -2.79 7.74
CA ILE A 195 12.91 -2.17 8.75
C ILE A 195 12.34 -2.39 10.14
N GLU A 196 11.02 -2.37 10.26
CA GLU A 196 10.24 -2.75 11.43
C GLU A 196 9.49 -4.05 11.17
N PRO A 197 9.11 -4.81 12.24
CA PRO A 197 8.29 -6.00 12.09
C PRO A 197 6.97 -5.70 11.38
N GLU A 198 6.56 -6.56 10.46
CA GLU A 198 5.31 -6.43 9.70
C GLU A 198 4.09 -6.45 10.63
N GLU A 199 3.04 -5.71 10.26
CA GLU A 199 1.72 -5.70 10.90
C GLU A 199 1.66 -5.23 12.37
N GLN A 200 2.66 -4.55 12.91
CA GLN A 200 2.60 -4.00 14.27
C GLN A 200 1.46 -2.98 14.42
N LEU A 201 1.36 -2.03 13.48
CA LEU A 201 0.30 -1.02 13.48
C LEU A 201 -1.08 -1.65 13.32
N LYS A 202 -1.21 -2.65 12.45
CA LYS A 202 -2.45 -3.40 12.24
C LYS A 202 -2.86 -4.19 13.49
N THR A 203 -1.90 -4.86 14.12
CA THR A 203 -2.14 -5.60 15.36
C THR A 203 -2.59 -4.65 16.47
N LEU A 204 -1.95 -3.49 16.56
CA LEU A 204 -2.28 -2.47 17.55
C LEU A 204 -3.69 -1.88 17.32
N SER A 205 -4.10 -1.66 16.08
CA SER A 205 -5.42 -1.10 15.76
C SER A 205 -6.59 -1.97 16.24
N ASN A 206 -6.34 -3.25 16.49
CA ASN A 206 -7.35 -4.20 17.00
C ASN A 206 -7.35 -4.34 18.54
N GLN A 207 -6.54 -3.55 19.24
CA GLN A 207 -6.43 -3.61 20.70
C GLN A 207 -7.10 -2.41 21.38
N PRO A 208 -7.59 -2.53 22.62
CA PRO A 208 -8.04 -1.38 23.39
C PRO A 208 -6.84 -0.47 23.74
N GLY A 209 -7.06 0.84 23.74
CA GLY A 209 -6.01 1.81 24.08
C GLY A 209 -4.98 2.01 22.98
N VAL A 210 -5.42 2.06 21.74
CA VAL A 210 -4.58 2.20 20.53
C VAL A 210 -3.54 3.31 20.69
N TYR A 211 -3.94 4.48 21.19
CA TYR A 211 -3.01 5.61 21.31
C TYR A 211 -1.88 5.36 22.33
N ALA A 212 -2.18 4.73 23.45
CA ALA A 212 -1.15 4.34 24.42
C ALA A 212 -0.14 3.35 23.81
N GLY A 213 -0.61 2.42 23.00
CA GLY A 213 0.22 1.52 22.24
C GLY A 213 1.07 2.25 21.19
N LEU A 214 0.48 3.20 20.45
CA LEU A 214 1.22 4.05 19.50
C LEU A 214 2.34 4.85 20.21
N LEU A 215 2.06 5.43 21.37
CA LEU A 215 3.08 6.14 22.16
C LEU A 215 4.25 5.24 22.53
N ASN A 216 4.02 3.98 22.84
CA ASN A 216 5.10 3.02 23.10
C ASN A 216 5.93 2.75 21.84
N LEU A 217 5.30 2.57 20.67
CA LEU A 217 6.01 2.44 19.40
C LEU A 217 6.80 3.72 19.06
N PHE A 218 6.24 4.89 19.30
CA PHE A 218 6.91 6.17 19.04
C PHE A 218 8.13 6.36 19.94
N ARG A 219 8.04 5.99 21.23
CA ARG A 219 9.20 6.01 22.14
C ARG A 219 10.28 5.03 21.72
N HIS A 220 9.89 3.86 21.24
CA HIS A 220 10.85 2.89 20.71
C HIS A 220 11.56 3.43 19.45
N ALA A 221 10.79 4.06 18.56
CA ALA A 221 11.33 4.72 17.38
C ALA A 221 12.27 5.89 17.74
N ASP A 222 11.98 6.65 18.80
CA ASP A 222 12.84 7.72 19.31
C ASP A 222 14.24 7.21 19.68
N LEU A 223 14.28 6.07 20.39
CA LEU A 223 15.54 5.44 20.77
C LEU A 223 16.30 4.85 19.57
N LYS A 224 15.57 4.35 18.56
CA LYS A 224 16.17 3.64 17.42
C LYS A 224 16.65 4.57 16.31
N TYR A 225 15.87 5.61 15.98
CA TYR A 225 16.10 6.40 14.76
C TYR A 225 16.76 7.76 14.97
N ASN A 226 16.94 8.20 16.18
CA ASN A 226 17.55 9.51 16.49
C ASN A 226 17.12 10.63 15.53
N SER A 227 15.83 10.73 15.24
CA SER A 227 15.25 11.70 14.31
C SER A 227 14.47 12.77 15.09
N GLY A 228 14.43 14.00 14.57
CA GLY A 228 13.61 15.08 15.16
C GLY A 228 12.10 14.81 15.11
N LEU A 229 11.64 13.78 14.36
CA LEU A 229 10.24 13.37 14.29
C LEU A 229 9.77 12.72 15.60
N PHE A 230 10.64 11.93 16.24
CA PHE A 230 10.43 11.31 17.54
C PHE A 230 11.37 11.96 18.53
N ASN A 231 10.88 12.86 19.33
CA ASN A 231 11.68 13.60 20.31
C ASN A 231 11.00 13.58 21.67
N PHE A 232 11.18 12.48 22.43
CA PHE A 232 10.59 12.29 23.75
C PHE A 232 11.62 12.35 24.87
N THR A 233 12.92 12.36 24.56
CA THR A 233 14.01 12.30 25.52
C THR A 233 15.00 13.46 25.33
N HIS A 234 15.64 13.91 26.43
CA HIS A 234 16.56 15.05 26.45
C HIS A 234 17.99 14.75 25.93
N ASP A 235 18.27 13.53 25.46
CA ASP A 235 19.64 13.09 25.17
C ASP A 235 20.18 13.45 23.79
N LYS A 236 19.52 14.38 23.10
CA LYS A 236 19.98 14.83 21.78
C LYS A 236 20.71 16.15 21.93
N ASP A 237 21.87 16.27 21.29
CA ASP A 237 22.68 17.50 21.19
C ASP A 237 21.93 18.69 20.53
N ASP A 238 20.61 18.62 20.46
CA ASP A 238 19.73 19.60 19.87
C ASP A 238 19.01 20.36 20.98
N ASN A 239 19.03 21.69 20.88
CA ASN A 239 18.32 22.59 21.81
C ASN A 239 16.78 22.50 21.70
N THR A 240 16.25 21.55 20.95
CA THR A 240 14.81 21.35 20.79
C THR A 240 14.24 20.65 22.02
N PRO A 241 13.30 21.26 22.77
CA PRO A 241 12.72 20.62 23.94
C PRO A 241 11.94 19.34 23.53
N PRO A 242 11.95 18.31 24.39
CA PRO A 242 11.22 17.08 24.09
C PRO A 242 9.72 17.33 24.00
N ASP A 243 9.06 16.55 23.13
CA ASP A 243 7.61 16.58 22.98
C ASP A 243 6.94 15.98 24.23
N THR A 244 6.47 16.85 25.10
CA THR A 244 5.65 16.49 26.28
C THR A 244 4.17 16.68 26.01
N PHE A 245 3.83 17.34 24.89
CA PHE A 245 2.45 17.70 24.57
C PHE A 245 1.67 16.51 24.00
N THR A 246 2.17 15.88 22.93
CA THR A 246 1.41 14.77 22.33
C THR A 246 1.24 13.57 23.28
N PRO A 247 2.20 13.18 24.15
CA PRO A 247 1.97 12.14 25.13
C PRO A 247 0.88 12.46 26.17
N SER A 248 0.56 13.73 26.37
CA SER A 248 -0.45 14.16 27.33
C SER A 248 -1.89 14.12 26.78
N LEU A 249 -2.04 13.89 25.47
CA LEU A 249 -3.33 13.87 24.80
C LEU A 249 -4.09 12.55 25.06
N THR A 250 -5.41 12.68 25.09
CA THR A 250 -6.33 11.54 25.02
C THR A 250 -6.84 11.42 23.59
N ILE A 251 -6.56 10.26 22.95
CA ILE A 251 -6.98 9.92 21.59
C ILE A 251 -7.52 8.49 21.62
N ASP A 252 -8.68 8.27 20.97
CA ASP A 252 -9.34 6.97 20.82
C ASP A 252 -9.27 6.44 19.40
#